data_ba0edf9d3699eda15f8583e4ca9f7f73
#
_entry.id   ba0edf9d3699eda15f8583e4ca9f7f73
#
_cell.length_a   1.000
_cell.length_b   1.000
_cell.length_c   1.000
_cell.angle_alpha   90.00
_cell.angle_beta   90.00
_cell.angle_gamma   90.00
#
_symmetry.space_group_name_H-M   'P 1'
#
loop_
_entity.id
_entity.type
_entity.pdbx_description
1 polymer ?
#
loop_
_entity_poly.entity_id
_entity_poly.type
_entity_poly.pdbx_seq_one_letter_code
_entity_poly.pdbx_strand_id
1 'polypeptide(L)'
;DWSDWAARPAQISEGFQTLPGVFSADGIDPASALLAAQLPAHLGAVVADLGAGWGFLSAQVLARADVRALHLVEADQTALDCAAQNISDARAVFHWADATTWHPPEPVDCVVMNPPFHTDRRADPELGRAFIRAAARILTRSGQMWMVANRHLPYEALLEELFAKVVETGGDTRFKILHATRPTRRGR
;
A
#
# COMPACT_ATOMS: atom_id res chain seq x y z
N ASP A 1 30.51 -21.91 9.83
CA ASP A 1 30.79 -20.50 9.66
C ASP A 1 29.48 -19.72 9.67
N TRP A 2 29.30 -18.77 10.60
CA TRP A 2 28.06 -18.00 10.79
C TRP A 2 27.80 -17.04 9.62
N SER A 3 28.78 -16.82 8.74
CA SER A 3 28.66 -15.96 7.55
C SER A 3 27.72 -16.55 6.48
N ASP A 4 27.48 -17.84 6.49
CA ASP A 4 26.57 -18.49 5.52
C ASP A 4 25.07 -18.31 5.87
N TRP A 5 24.78 -17.80 7.07
CA TRP A 5 23.43 -17.49 7.53
C TRP A 5 23.00 -16.04 7.26
N ALA A 6 23.93 -15.19 6.77
CA ALA A 6 23.56 -13.87 6.33
C ALA A 6 22.61 -13.99 5.15
N ALA A 7 21.36 -13.55 5.33
CA ALA A 7 20.37 -13.55 4.27
C ALA A 7 20.91 -12.74 3.08
N ARG A 8 21.08 -13.40 1.93
CA ARG A 8 21.52 -12.74 0.70
C ARG A 8 20.31 -12.12 0.03
N PRO A 9 20.39 -10.87 -0.45
CA PRO A 9 19.34 -10.28 -1.26
C PRO A 9 19.04 -11.18 -2.47
N ALA A 10 17.76 -11.50 -2.67
CA ALA A 10 17.30 -12.15 -3.90
C ALA A 10 16.96 -11.06 -4.91
N GLN A 11 17.50 -11.17 -6.12
CA GLN A 11 17.01 -10.37 -7.25
C GLN A 11 15.78 -11.05 -7.83
N ILE A 12 14.69 -10.30 -7.89
CA ILE A 12 13.46 -10.74 -8.55
C ILE A 12 13.30 -10.03 -9.90
N SER A 13 12.24 -10.36 -10.63
CA SER A 13 11.96 -9.71 -11.91
C SER A 13 11.92 -8.17 -11.79
N GLU A 14 12.27 -7.47 -12.85
CA GLU A 14 12.28 -6.01 -12.95
C GLU A 14 13.36 -5.30 -12.09
N GLY A 15 14.36 -6.04 -11.62
CA GLY A 15 15.53 -5.47 -10.95
C GLY A 15 15.34 -5.14 -9.47
N PHE A 16 14.20 -5.49 -8.88
CA PHE A 16 13.99 -5.35 -7.45
C PHE A 16 14.80 -6.35 -6.64
N GLN A 17 15.15 -5.98 -5.41
CA GLN A 17 15.82 -6.81 -4.43
C GLN A 17 14.90 -7.07 -3.25
N THR A 18 14.95 -8.29 -2.74
CA THR A 18 14.20 -8.72 -1.55
C THR A 18 15.09 -9.52 -0.61
N LEU A 19 14.60 -9.75 0.59
CA LEU A 19 15.24 -10.65 1.55
C LEU A 19 14.28 -11.79 1.91
N PRO A 20 14.79 -12.98 2.28
CA PRO A 20 13.95 -14.06 2.78
C PRO A 20 13.13 -13.61 3.99
N GLY A 21 11.85 -13.98 4.00
CA GLY A 21 10.92 -13.68 5.09
C GLY A 21 10.08 -12.40 4.91
N VAL A 22 10.44 -11.50 3.97
CA VAL A 22 9.57 -10.38 3.64
C VAL A 22 8.37 -10.86 2.81
N PHE A 23 7.28 -10.12 2.84
CA PHE A 23 6.11 -10.44 2.00
C PHE A 23 6.49 -10.48 0.51
N SER A 24 6.06 -11.54 -0.17
CA SER A 24 6.33 -11.76 -1.60
C SER A 24 7.82 -11.71 -1.99
N ALA A 25 8.67 -12.33 -1.17
CA ALA A 25 10.12 -12.32 -1.34
C ALA A 25 10.59 -12.92 -2.67
N ASP A 26 9.82 -13.84 -3.25
CA ASP A 26 10.20 -14.60 -4.45
C ASP A 26 9.73 -13.95 -5.76
N GLY A 27 8.98 -12.86 -5.70
CA GLY A 27 8.47 -12.20 -6.90
C GLY A 27 7.44 -11.13 -6.63
N ILE A 28 6.99 -10.45 -7.69
CA ILE A 28 5.94 -9.45 -7.59
C ILE A 28 4.62 -10.13 -7.21
N ASP A 29 3.99 -9.62 -6.15
CA ASP A 29 2.70 -10.11 -5.70
C ASP A 29 1.62 -9.87 -6.77
N PRO A 30 0.84 -10.90 -7.18
CA PRO A 30 -0.17 -10.75 -8.23
C PRO A 30 -1.24 -9.70 -7.92
N ALA A 31 -1.64 -9.54 -6.66
CA ALA A 31 -2.62 -8.52 -6.26
C ALA A 31 -2.04 -7.11 -6.43
N SER A 32 -0.80 -6.91 -6.00
CA SER A 32 -0.09 -5.63 -6.19
C SER A 32 0.11 -5.30 -7.68
N ALA A 33 0.42 -6.29 -8.51
CA ALA A 33 0.53 -6.10 -9.95
C ALA A 33 -0.81 -5.69 -10.60
N LEU A 34 -1.92 -6.30 -10.18
CA LEU A 34 -3.27 -5.91 -10.63
C LEU A 34 -3.61 -4.48 -10.24
N LEU A 35 -3.33 -4.09 -8.99
CA LEU A 35 -3.55 -2.72 -8.53
C LEU A 35 -2.72 -1.73 -9.33
N ALA A 36 -1.43 -1.99 -9.50
CA ALA A 36 -0.51 -1.13 -10.25
C ALA A 36 -0.99 -0.86 -11.68
N ALA A 37 -1.53 -1.89 -12.35
CA ALA A 37 -2.07 -1.78 -13.71
C ALA A 37 -3.36 -0.92 -13.79
N GLN A 38 -4.07 -0.73 -12.69
CA GLN A 38 -5.31 0.05 -12.61
C GLN A 38 -5.08 1.48 -12.11
N LEU A 39 -3.91 1.80 -11.55
CA LEU A 39 -3.63 3.13 -11.04
C LEU A 39 -3.66 4.15 -12.19
N PRO A 40 -4.39 5.28 -12.02
CA PRO A 40 -4.49 6.31 -13.05
C PRO A 40 -3.16 7.05 -13.24
N ALA A 41 -3.10 7.86 -14.29
CA ALA A 41 -1.95 8.73 -14.56
C ALA A 41 -1.76 9.83 -13.51
N HIS A 42 -2.84 10.23 -12.85
CA HIS A 42 -2.86 11.30 -11.84
C HIS A 42 -3.31 10.77 -10.49
N LEU A 43 -2.42 10.84 -9.51
CA LEU A 43 -2.68 10.42 -8.13
C LEU A 43 -2.77 11.60 -7.15
N GLY A 44 -2.26 12.76 -7.54
CA GLY A 44 -2.09 13.93 -6.68
C GLY A 44 -0.65 14.15 -6.25
N ALA A 45 -0.41 15.24 -5.54
CA ALA A 45 0.94 15.68 -5.23
C ALA A 45 1.58 14.89 -4.09
N VAL A 46 0.81 14.51 -3.09
CA VAL A 46 1.28 13.78 -1.90
C VAL A 46 0.54 12.46 -1.81
N VAL A 47 1.30 11.37 -1.83
CA VAL A 47 0.76 10.00 -1.82
C VAL A 47 1.33 9.24 -0.64
N ALA A 48 0.53 8.34 -0.05
CA ALA A 48 1.00 7.37 0.93
C ALA A 48 0.76 5.94 0.43
N ASP A 49 1.78 5.09 0.56
CA ASP A 49 1.71 3.64 0.36
C ASP A 49 1.68 2.97 1.73
N LEU A 50 0.50 2.50 2.14
CA LEU A 50 0.30 1.89 3.45
C LEU A 50 0.53 0.38 3.38
N GLY A 51 1.53 -0.10 4.11
CA GLY A 51 2.04 -1.46 4.00
C GLY A 51 2.89 -1.61 2.73
N ALA A 52 3.88 -0.74 2.57
CA ALA A 52 4.65 -0.59 1.33
C ALA A 52 5.49 -1.83 0.96
N GLY A 53 5.76 -2.74 1.91
CA GLY A 53 6.60 -3.89 1.70
C GLY A 53 7.98 -3.46 1.20
N TRP A 54 8.51 -4.18 0.22
CA TRP A 54 9.80 -3.85 -0.42
C TRP A 54 9.70 -2.83 -1.57
N GLY A 55 8.54 -2.15 -1.72
CA GLY A 55 8.42 -0.94 -2.51
C GLY A 55 7.90 -1.09 -3.94
N PHE A 56 7.30 -2.22 -4.33
CA PHE A 56 6.78 -2.40 -5.69
C PHE A 56 5.73 -1.35 -6.07
N LEU A 57 4.65 -1.20 -5.28
CA LEU A 57 3.61 -0.19 -5.54
C LEU A 57 4.17 1.22 -5.50
N SER A 58 5.05 1.49 -4.56
CA SER A 58 5.73 2.78 -4.43
C SER A 58 6.52 3.16 -5.69
N ALA A 59 7.25 2.22 -6.29
CA ALA A 59 7.95 2.44 -7.56
C ALA A 59 6.96 2.78 -8.69
N GLN A 60 5.81 2.11 -8.74
CA GLN A 60 4.76 2.39 -9.72
C GLN A 60 4.14 3.79 -9.50
N VAL A 61 3.93 4.21 -8.26
CA VAL A 61 3.45 5.56 -7.92
C VAL A 61 4.43 6.62 -8.37
N LEU A 62 5.73 6.43 -8.12
CA LEU A 62 6.79 7.37 -8.50
C LEU A 62 6.99 7.55 -10.00
N ALA A 63 6.45 6.65 -10.82
CA ALA A 63 6.39 6.83 -12.27
C ALA A 63 5.43 7.96 -12.71
N ARG A 64 4.57 8.49 -11.80
CA ARG A 64 3.65 9.61 -12.09
C ARG A 64 4.34 10.95 -11.86
N ALA A 65 4.18 11.83 -12.86
CA ALA A 65 4.86 13.13 -12.85
C ALA A 65 4.22 14.14 -11.87
N ASP A 66 2.96 13.96 -11.50
CA ASP A 66 2.25 14.83 -10.56
C ASP A 66 2.60 14.53 -9.08
N VAL A 67 3.15 13.36 -8.79
CA VAL A 67 3.61 13.00 -7.44
C VAL A 67 4.86 13.78 -7.09
N ARG A 68 4.81 14.54 -6.00
CA ARG A 68 5.92 15.33 -5.47
C ARG A 68 6.49 14.78 -4.17
N ALA A 69 5.68 14.02 -3.43
CA ALA A 69 6.11 13.32 -2.23
C ALA A 69 5.36 11.99 -2.11
N LEU A 70 6.08 10.94 -1.76
CA LEU A 70 5.54 9.63 -1.47
C LEU A 70 6.02 9.17 -0.09
N HIS A 71 5.07 8.87 0.78
CA HIS A 71 5.33 8.27 2.08
C HIS A 71 5.17 6.76 1.98
N LEU A 72 6.26 6.02 2.18
CA LEU A 72 6.24 4.56 2.33
C LEU A 72 6.11 4.23 3.82
N VAL A 73 5.03 3.59 4.21
CA VAL A 73 4.79 3.22 5.61
C VAL A 73 4.78 1.71 5.73
N GLU A 74 5.71 1.15 6.50
CA GLU A 74 5.89 -0.29 6.64
C GLU A 74 6.30 -0.65 8.07
N ALA A 75 5.65 -1.66 8.64
CA ALA A 75 5.92 -2.14 10.00
C ALA A 75 7.08 -3.14 10.07
N ASP A 76 7.34 -3.87 8.97
CA ASP A 76 8.49 -4.75 8.85
C ASP A 76 9.73 -3.95 8.43
N GLN A 77 10.67 -3.78 9.35
CA GLN A 77 11.93 -3.08 9.10
C GLN A 77 12.72 -3.69 7.95
N THR A 78 12.74 -5.02 7.84
CA THR A 78 13.48 -5.72 6.77
C THR A 78 12.89 -5.41 5.40
N ALA A 79 11.57 -5.39 5.27
CA ALA A 79 10.88 -5.00 4.05
C ALA A 79 11.14 -3.53 3.69
N LEU A 80 11.12 -2.64 4.69
CA LEU A 80 11.41 -1.21 4.49
C LEU A 80 12.85 -0.97 4.06
N ASP A 81 13.80 -1.72 4.61
CA ASP A 81 15.22 -1.66 4.19
C ASP A 81 15.40 -2.12 2.73
N CYS A 82 14.66 -3.15 2.31
CA CYS A 82 14.59 -3.54 0.90
C CYS A 82 13.99 -2.41 0.04
N ALA A 83 12.91 -1.78 0.49
CA ALA A 83 12.31 -0.66 -0.23
C ALA A 83 13.30 0.51 -0.41
N ALA A 84 14.09 0.83 0.62
CA ALA A 84 15.11 1.88 0.56
C ALA A 84 16.26 1.56 -0.41
N GLN A 85 16.55 0.27 -0.63
CA GLN A 85 17.51 -0.16 -1.65
C GLN A 85 16.90 -0.15 -3.06
N ASN A 86 15.62 -0.47 -3.19
CA ASN A 86 14.91 -0.52 -4.47
C ASN A 86 14.53 0.86 -5.01
N ILE A 87 14.37 1.86 -4.14
CA ILE A 87 13.88 3.20 -4.50
C ILE A 87 14.89 4.25 -4.11
N SER A 88 15.55 4.84 -5.11
CA SER A 88 16.52 5.93 -4.95
C SER A 88 15.93 7.31 -5.30
N ASP A 89 14.61 7.42 -5.47
CA ASP A 89 13.91 8.66 -5.83
C ASP A 89 13.83 9.59 -4.62
N ALA A 90 14.27 10.83 -4.79
CA ALA A 90 14.30 11.83 -3.71
C ALA A 90 12.91 12.24 -3.18
N ARG A 91 11.84 11.89 -3.89
CA ARG A 91 10.46 12.11 -3.46
C ARG A 91 9.96 11.09 -2.43
N ALA A 92 10.69 9.97 -2.27
CA ALA A 92 10.33 8.90 -1.35
C ALA A 92 10.77 9.23 0.08
N VAL A 93 9.85 9.08 1.03
CA VAL A 93 10.09 9.22 2.47
C VAL A 93 9.70 7.91 3.15
N PHE A 94 10.64 7.30 3.85
CA PHE A 94 10.47 5.98 4.45
C PHE A 94 10.08 6.10 5.92
N HIS A 95 9.04 5.38 6.35
CA HIS A 95 8.55 5.37 7.72
C HIS A 95 8.46 3.94 8.25
N TRP A 96 9.30 3.62 9.20
CA TRP A 96 9.14 2.40 9.97
C TRP A 96 8.05 2.61 11.02
N ALA A 97 6.83 2.22 10.69
CA ALA A 97 5.66 2.52 11.50
C ALA A 97 4.49 1.56 11.21
N ASP A 98 3.60 1.44 12.17
CA ASP A 98 2.31 0.79 11.98
C ASP A 98 1.39 1.71 11.15
N ALA A 99 1.05 1.26 9.93
CA ALA A 99 0.20 2.00 9.00
C ALA A 99 -1.19 2.32 9.58
N THR A 100 -1.69 1.51 10.51
CA THR A 100 -3.01 1.72 11.12
C THR A 100 -3.06 2.90 12.09
N THR A 101 -1.91 3.32 12.61
CA THR A 101 -1.78 4.42 13.58
C THR A 101 -0.93 5.57 13.10
N TRP A 102 -0.20 5.40 12.02
CA TRP A 102 0.67 6.43 11.46
C TRP A 102 -0.10 7.69 11.02
N HIS A 103 0.52 8.85 11.22
CA HIS A 103 0.02 10.15 10.80
C HIS A 103 1.06 10.87 9.94
N PRO A 104 0.71 11.34 8.74
CA PRO A 104 1.57 12.19 7.94
C PRO A 104 1.70 13.59 8.56
N PRO A 105 2.75 14.36 8.22
CA PRO A 105 2.90 15.75 8.64
C PRO A 105 1.78 16.66 8.09
N GLU A 106 1.24 16.32 6.93
CA GLU A 106 0.08 16.97 6.30
C GLU A 106 -0.82 15.92 5.63
N PRO A 107 -2.15 16.18 5.47
CA PRO A 107 -3.03 15.25 4.79
C PRO A 107 -2.55 14.93 3.37
N VAL A 108 -2.72 13.67 2.94
CA VAL A 108 -2.30 13.19 1.64
C VAL A 108 -3.44 13.25 0.60
N ASP A 109 -3.09 13.38 -0.68
CA ASP A 109 -4.07 13.42 -1.76
C ASP A 109 -4.55 12.01 -2.17
N CYS A 110 -3.67 11.04 -2.03
CA CYS A 110 -3.95 9.66 -2.40
C CYS A 110 -3.32 8.67 -1.43
N VAL A 111 -4.04 7.59 -1.17
CA VAL A 111 -3.51 6.39 -0.53
C VAL A 111 -3.57 5.25 -1.52
N VAL A 112 -2.48 4.50 -1.67
CA VAL A 112 -2.45 3.21 -2.32
C VAL A 112 -2.14 2.14 -1.28
N MET A 113 -2.76 0.96 -1.38
CA MET A 113 -2.48 -0.12 -0.44
C MET A 113 -2.89 -1.50 -0.96
N ASN A 114 -2.08 -2.47 -0.63
CA ASN A 114 -2.40 -3.89 -0.64
C ASN A 114 -2.33 -4.38 0.82
N PRO A 115 -3.37 -4.14 1.63
CA PRO A 115 -3.29 -4.39 3.06
C PRO A 115 -3.13 -5.88 3.35
N PRO A 116 -2.37 -6.25 4.40
CA PRO A 116 -2.26 -7.63 4.82
C PRO A 116 -3.63 -8.15 5.24
N PHE A 117 -3.95 -9.38 4.85
CA PHE A 117 -5.22 -10.04 5.16
C PHE A 117 -5.03 -11.34 5.96
N HIS A 118 -3.79 -11.61 6.37
CA HIS A 118 -3.45 -12.72 7.25
C HIS A 118 -2.66 -12.21 8.46
N THR A 119 -3.12 -12.58 9.65
CA THR A 119 -2.28 -12.66 10.84
C THR A 119 -1.99 -14.13 11.08
N ASP A 120 -0.71 -14.51 11.01
CA ASP A 120 -0.24 -15.89 11.03
C ASP A 120 -0.85 -16.75 9.89
N ARG A 121 -1.74 -17.67 10.18
CA ARG A 121 -2.37 -18.58 9.20
C ARG A 121 -3.87 -18.33 8.98
N ARG A 122 -4.41 -17.27 9.58
CA ARG A 122 -5.86 -16.98 9.49
C ARG A 122 -6.09 -15.66 8.77
N ALA A 123 -7.13 -15.60 7.94
CA ALA A 123 -7.61 -14.36 7.39
C ALA A 123 -8.10 -13.44 8.52
N ASP A 124 -7.59 -12.23 8.58
CA ASP A 124 -8.00 -11.21 9.55
C ASP A 124 -8.59 -10.00 8.81
N PRO A 125 -9.91 -10.00 8.56
CA PRO A 125 -10.59 -8.87 7.93
C PRO A 125 -10.49 -7.58 8.74
N GLU A 126 -10.31 -7.66 10.07
CA GLU A 126 -10.22 -6.47 10.93
C GLU A 126 -8.94 -5.68 10.67
N LEU A 127 -7.84 -6.35 10.36
CA LEU A 127 -6.61 -5.66 10.00
C LEU A 127 -6.82 -4.83 8.72
N GLY A 128 -7.42 -5.39 7.67
CA GLY A 128 -7.76 -4.65 6.46
C GLY A 128 -8.73 -3.49 6.71
N ARG A 129 -9.70 -3.65 7.62
CA ARG A 129 -10.59 -2.56 8.06
C ARG A 129 -9.82 -1.46 8.79
N ALA A 130 -8.83 -1.81 9.62
CA ALA A 130 -7.98 -0.84 10.28
C ALA A 130 -7.18 0.00 9.27
N PHE A 131 -6.65 -0.61 8.21
CA PHE A 131 -5.99 0.08 7.10
C PHE A 131 -6.96 1.04 6.37
N ILE A 132 -8.19 0.63 6.08
CA ILE A 132 -9.21 1.47 5.44
C ILE A 132 -9.53 2.70 6.31
N ARG A 133 -9.71 2.52 7.63
CA ARG A 133 -9.93 3.63 8.58
C ARG A 133 -8.72 4.57 8.62
N ALA A 134 -7.51 4.03 8.63
CA ALA A 134 -6.28 4.82 8.58
C ALA A 134 -6.21 5.66 7.30
N ALA A 135 -6.47 5.06 6.14
CA ALA A 135 -6.51 5.77 4.86
C ALA A 135 -7.52 6.93 4.87
N ALA A 136 -8.76 6.67 5.30
CA ALA A 136 -9.79 7.72 5.39
C ALA A 136 -9.39 8.87 6.32
N ARG A 137 -8.65 8.58 7.40
CA ARG A 137 -8.21 9.57 8.39
C ARG A 137 -7.14 10.51 7.85
N ILE A 138 -6.20 10.00 7.06
CA ILE A 138 -5.03 10.78 6.59
C ILE A 138 -5.26 11.51 5.27
N LEU A 139 -6.32 11.19 4.52
CA LEU A 139 -6.64 11.80 3.25
C LEU A 139 -7.16 13.23 3.40
N THR A 140 -6.89 14.07 2.38
CA THR A 140 -7.56 15.35 2.21
C THR A 140 -9.07 15.15 1.95
N ARG A 141 -9.87 16.22 2.04
CA ARG A 141 -11.33 16.15 1.80
C ARG A 141 -11.68 15.68 0.38
N SER A 142 -10.86 16.00 -0.60
CA SER A 142 -10.99 15.59 -1.99
C SER A 142 -10.14 14.35 -2.32
N GLY A 143 -9.49 13.78 -1.34
CA GLY A 143 -8.55 12.68 -1.50
C GLY A 143 -9.19 11.39 -2.00
N GLN A 144 -8.33 10.50 -2.48
CA GLN A 144 -8.71 9.21 -3.04
C GLN A 144 -7.89 8.07 -2.46
N MET A 145 -8.47 6.89 -2.44
CA MET A 145 -7.83 5.66 -2.03
C MET A 145 -7.98 4.59 -3.12
N TRP A 146 -6.88 3.91 -3.40
CA TRP A 146 -6.83 2.74 -4.26
C TRP A 146 -6.35 1.55 -3.48
N MET A 147 -7.14 0.47 -3.44
CA MET A 147 -6.75 -0.75 -2.76
C MET A 147 -7.09 -2.00 -3.57
N VAL A 148 -6.30 -3.03 -3.37
CA VAL A 148 -6.61 -4.39 -3.79
C VAL A 148 -6.98 -5.23 -2.57
N ALA A 149 -7.94 -6.10 -2.74
CA ALA A 149 -8.36 -7.04 -1.70
C ALA A 149 -8.79 -8.37 -2.30
N ASN A 150 -8.72 -9.44 -1.52
CA ASN A 150 -9.37 -10.70 -1.87
C ASN A 150 -10.85 -10.48 -2.07
N ARG A 151 -11.41 -11.06 -3.13
CA ARG A 151 -12.80 -10.84 -3.55
C ARG A 151 -13.84 -11.19 -2.48
N HIS A 152 -13.56 -12.19 -1.65
CA HIS A 152 -14.46 -12.63 -0.59
C HIS A 152 -14.45 -11.75 0.68
N LEU A 153 -13.49 -10.80 0.80
CA LEU A 153 -13.39 -9.94 1.98
C LEU A 153 -14.44 -8.81 1.91
N PRO A 154 -15.29 -8.63 2.93
CA PRO A 154 -16.44 -7.72 2.88
C PRO A 154 -16.05 -6.30 3.33
N TYR A 155 -15.33 -5.56 2.51
CA TYR A 155 -14.88 -4.20 2.84
C TYR A 155 -15.84 -3.09 2.35
N GLU A 156 -16.76 -3.41 1.45
CA GLU A 156 -17.64 -2.44 0.78
C GLU A 156 -18.46 -1.61 1.78
N ALA A 157 -19.10 -2.26 2.76
CA ALA A 157 -19.92 -1.54 3.73
C ALA A 157 -19.13 -0.50 4.55
N LEU A 158 -17.91 -0.83 4.96
CA LEU A 158 -17.04 0.11 5.66
C LEU A 158 -16.58 1.25 4.76
N LEU A 159 -16.25 0.95 3.50
CA LEU A 159 -15.86 1.95 2.52
C LEU A 159 -17.01 2.93 2.24
N GLU A 160 -18.24 2.44 2.06
CA GLU A 160 -19.45 3.26 1.85
C GLU A 160 -19.79 4.13 3.08
N GLU A 161 -19.42 3.67 4.28
CA GLU A 161 -19.54 4.47 5.49
C GLU A 161 -18.51 5.62 5.52
N LEU A 162 -17.29 5.37 5.07
CA LEU A 162 -16.15 6.28 5.24
C LEU A 162 -15.89 7.19 4.03
N PHE A 163 -16.44 6.87 2.85
CA PHE A 163 -16.21 7.62 1.62
C PHE A 163 -17.51 7.97 0.91
N ALA A 164 -17.54 9.10 0.27
CA ALA A 164 -18.74 9.57 -0.46
C ALA A 164 -18.99 8.78 -1.75
N LYS A 165 -17.96 8.16 -2.34
CA LYS A 165 -18.07 7.34 -3.54
C LYS A 165 -17.09 6.17 -3.44
N VAL A 166 -17.60 4.99 -3.75
CA VAL A 166 -16.83 3.73 -3.82
C VAL A 166 -17.16 3.03 -5.12
N VAL A 167 -16.16 2.57 -5.83
CA VAL A 167 -16.31 1.86 -7.11
C VAL A 167 -15.35 0.67 -7.14
N GLU A 168 -15.83 -0.49 -7.52
CA GLU A 168 -14.98 -1.58 -7.97
C GLU A 168 -14.56 -1.29 -9.43
N THR A 169 -13.28 -1.03 -9.66
CA THR A 169 -12.78 -0.60 -10.98
C THR A 169 -12.21 -1.75 -11.80
N GLY A 170 -11.93 -2.88 -11.18
CA GLY A 170 -11.32 -4.03 -11.85
C GLY A 170 -11.01 -5.17 -10.88
N GLY A 171 -10.17 -6.07 -11.35
CA GLY A 171 -9.80 -7.26 -10.60
C GLY A 171 -9.85 -8.52 -11.46
N ASP A 172 -9.82 -9.67 -10.82
CA ASP A 172 -9.97 -11.00 -11.42
C ASP A 172 -10.87 -11.90 -10.58
N THR A 173 -10.77 -13.21 -10.75
CA THR A 173 -11.57 -14.18 -9.95
C THR A 173 -11.14 -14.22 -8.48
N ARG A 174 -9.94 -13.81 -8.13
CA ARG A 174 -9.37 -13.84 -6.78
C ARG A 174 -9.40 -12.49 -6.09
N PHE A 175 -9.17 -11.42 -6.84
CA PHE A 175 -8.96 -10.07 -6.32
C PHE A 175 -9.95 -9.07 -6.92
N LYS A 176 -10.27 -8.05 -6.15
CA LYS A 176 -11.02 -6.86 -6.57
C LYS A 176 -10.19 -5.61 -6.32
N ILE A 177 -10.31 -4.63 -7.24
CA ILE A 177 -9.70 -3.32 -7.08
C ILE A 177 -10.79 -2.33 -6.70
N LEU A 178 -10.62 -1.68 -5.57
CA LEU A 178 -11.57 -0.72 -5.01
C LEU A 178 -10.97 0.68 -5.05
N HIS A 179 -11.73 1.61 -5.61
CA HIS A 179 -11.43 3.03 -5.64
C HIS A 179 -12.46 3.79 -4.82
N ALA A 180 -12.01 4.49 -3.79
CA ALA A 180 -12.85 5.28 -2.92
C ALA A 180 -12.40 6.74 -2.92
N THR A 181 -13.34 7.68 -2.94
CA THR A 181 -13.05 9.10 -3.01
C THR A 181 -13.85 9.91 -2.01
N ARG A 182 -13.28 11.05 -1.60
CA ARG A 182 -13.90 12.04 -0.70
C ARG A 182 -14.27 11.40 0.65
N PRO A 183 -13.29 11.21 1.55
CA PRO A 183 -13.56 10.68 2.86
C PRO A 183 -14.59 11.53 3.59
N THR A 184 -15.62 10.86 4.16
CA THR A 184 -16.67 11.50 4.95
C THR A 184 -16.16 11.70 6.37
N ARG A 185 -16.05 12.95 6.83
CA ARG A 185 -15.79 13.26 8.24
C ARG A 185 -17.13 13.25 8.97
N ARG A 186 -17.61 12.11 9.41
CA ARG A 186 -18.66 12.06 10.43
C ARG A 186 -18.07 12.65 11.70
N GLY A 187 -18.75 13.66 12.25
CA GLY A 187 -18.27 14.61 13.22
C GLY A 187 -17.44 14.06 14.38
N ARG A 188 -16.52 14.88 14.80
CA ARG A 188 -15.88 14.78 16.14
C ARG A 188 -16.92 14.87 17.23
#